data_5d4801ca57cb248df9381ba4856c95ca
#
_entry.id   5d4801ca57cb248df9381ba4856c95ca
#
_cell.length_a   1.000
_cell.length_b   1.000
_cell.length_c   1.000
_cell.angle_alpha   90.00
_cell.angle_beta   90.00
_cell.angle_gamma   90.00
#
_symmetry.space_group_name_H-M   'P 1'
#
loop_
_entity.id
_entity.type
_entity.pdbx_description
1 polymer ?
#
loop_
_entity_poly.entity_id
_entity_poly.type
_entity_poly.pdbx_seq_one_letter_code
_entity_poly.pdbx_strand_id
1 'polypeptide(L)'
;MPSTRRRALRATAGAVAAGLAGCSALSGDDERERRGERLGTPITDYNTERVVVEDEQRLVDWPDEDRDVRGQSLLATAEDREGLAFPTDATTPVESFLDATAFDASAVLLFQRQHGACYRLDAYRPAAKPDEISAHLCTETRPADEPCSADADRTTLLALRLPVDARDRNHLSVTESSDCSDRFGPRSAGGEGE
;
A
#
# COMPACT_ATOMS: atom_id res chain seq x y z
N MET A 1 11.91 -19.36 -66.19
CA MET A 1 13.29 -19.80 -66.49
C MET A 1 14.12 -19.77 -65.25
N PRO A 2 14.82 -20.79 -64.93
CA PRO A 2 15.36 -21.10 -63.64
C PRO A 2 16.79 -20.66 -63.43
N SER A 3 17.22 -20.49 -62.21
CA SER A 3 18.62 -20.73 -61.85
C SER A 3 18.80 -21.02 -60.36
N THR A 4 18.94 -22.29 -60.14
CA THR A 4 19.55 -22.94 -58.99
C THR A 4 20.99 -22.49 -58.78
N ARG A 5 21.34 -22.15 -57.52
CA ARG A 5 22.70 -22.40 -57.02
C ARG A 5 22.66 -22.79 -55.53
N ARG A 6 22.65 -24.10 -55.36
CA ARG A 6 23.15 -24.76 -54.15
C ARG A 6 24.67 -24.52 -54.08
N ARG A 7 25.16 -24.11 -52.94
CA ARG A 7 26.51 -24.44 -52.50
C ARG A 7 26.53 -24.68 -51.00
N ALA A 8 26.82 -25.89 -50.69
CA ALA A 8 27.18 -26.39 -49.39
C ALA A 8 28.55 -25.88 -48.94
N LEU A 9 28.72 -25.58 -47.70
CA LEU A 9 29.99 -25.57 -46.97
C LEU A 9 29.69 -25.97 -45.53
N ARG A 10 29.87 -27.19 -45.24
CA ARG A 10 30.85 -27.94 -44.38
C ARG A 10 31.10 -27.27 -43.02
N ALA A 11 30.60 -27.99 -42.03
CA ALA A 11 31.12 -28.33 -40.74
C ALA A 11 32.47 -27.70 -40.30
N THR A 12 32.41 -26.99 -39.17
CA THR A 12 33.46 -27.04 -38.16
C THR A 12 32.83 -27.22 -36.80
N ALA A 13 32.92 -28.43 -36.30
CA ALA A 13 32.73 -28.77 -34.90
C ALA A 13 33.91 -28.17 -34.13
N GLY A 14 33.62 -27.21 -33.26
CA GLY A 14 34.56 -26.69 -32.30
C GLY A 14 33.92 -26.83 -30.91
N ALA A 15 34.31 -27.87 -30.20
CA ALA A 15 34.00 -28.08 -28.78
C ALA A 15 34.69 -27.00 -27.99
N VAL A 16 33.88 -26.11 -27.37
CA VAL A 16 34.29 -25.33 -26.19
C VAL A 16 33.24 -25.60 -25.10
N ALA A 17 33.36 -26.76 -24.52
CA ALA A 17 32.74 -27.12 -23.28
C ALA A 17 33.82 -26.99 -22.18
N ALA A 18 33.97 -25.82 -21.59
CA ALA A 18 34.58 -25.65 -20.25
C ALA A 18 34.36 -24.21 -19.76
N GLY A 19 33.61 -24.02 -18.70
CA GLY A 19 33.74 -22.81 -17.91
C GLY A 19 32.47 -22.05 -17.60
N LEU A 20 31.33 -22.69 -17.32
CA LEU A 20 30.17 -22.04 -16.67
C LEU A 20 29.69 -22.80 -15.44
N ALA A 21 30.63 -23.33 -14.67
CA ALA A 21 30.35 -23.86 -13.35
C ALA A 21 31.09 -22.97 -12.33
N GLY A 22 30.43 -21.96 -11.80
CA GLY A 22 31.01 -21.25 -10.66
C GLY A 22 30.70 -19.77 -10.49
N CYS A 23 29.46 -19.31 -10.70
CA CYS A 23 29.07 -17.95 -10.29
C CYS A 23 27.60 -17.80 -9.88
N SER A 24 26.96 -18.81 -9.36
CA SER A 24 25.56 -18.69 -8.92
C SER A 24 25.31 -19.00 -7.45
N ALA A 25 26.36 -19.14 -6.64
CA ALA A 25 26.21 -19.52 -5.22
C ALA A 25 26.47 -18.39 -4.21
N LEU A 26 26.88 -17.19 -4.65
CA LEU A 26 27.21 -16.10 -3.72
C LEU A 26 26.35 -14.82 -3.91
N SER A 27 25.44 -14.79 -4.87
CA SER A 27 24.63 -13.58 -5.13
C SER A 27 23.23 -13.63 -4.51
N GLY A 28 22.77 -14.78 -4.04
CA GLY A 28 21.37 -14.95 -3.59
C GLY A 28 21.05 -14.33 -2.25
N ASP A 29 22.01 -14.32 -1.34
CA ASP A 29 21.78 -13.83 0.02
C ASP A 29 21.91 -12.31 0.07
N ASP A 30 22.90 -11.73 -0.60
CA ASP A 30 23.08 -10.28 -0.72
C ASP A 30 21.91 -9.60 -1.45
N GLU A 31 21.31 -10.22 -2.48
CA GLU A 31 20.15 -9.68 -3.18
C GLU A 31 18.88 -9.78 -2.34
N ARG A 32 18.72 -10.85 -1.56
CA ARG A 32 17.59 -11.01 -0.63
C ARG A 32 17.67 -10.01 0.52
N GLU A 33 18.87 -9.82 1.06
CA GLU A 33 19.12 -8.87 2.14
C GLU A 33 18.87 -7.42 1.67
N ARG A 34 19.41 -7.01 0.52
CA ARG A 34 19.14 -5.70 -0.10
C ARG A 34 17.68 -5.52 -0.50
N ARG A 35 16.99 -6.58 -0.88
CA ARG A 35 15.54 -6.53 -1.16
C ARG A 35 14.76 -6.38 0.15
N GLY A 36 15.15 -7.06 1.22
CA GLY A 36 14.58 -6.91 2.55
C GLY A 36 14.78 -5.48 3.08
N GLU A 37 15.97 -4.93 2.97
CA GLU A 37 16.25 -3.54 3.34
C GLU A 37 15.41 -2.53 2.54
N ARG A 38 15.20 -2.75 1.24
CA ARG A 38 14.36 -1.88 0.39
C ARG A 38 12.89 -1.96 0.73
N LEU A 39 12.38 -3.14 1.09
CA LEU A 39 10.96 -3.36 1.38
C LEU A 39 10.59 -3.06 2.83
N GLY A 40 11.58 -2.99 3.73
CA GLY A 40 11.35 -2.85 5.17
C GLY A 40 10.84 -4.13 5.82
N THR A 41 10.67 -4.07 7.14
CA THR A 41 10.09 -5.17 7.92
C THR A 41 8.57 -5.13 7.79
N PRO A 42 7.93 -6.18 7.26
CA PRO A 42 6.47 -6.21 7.16
C PRO A 42 5.81 -6.11 8.53
N ILE A 43 4.73 -5.33 8.61
CA ILE A 43 3.86 -5.22 9.77
C ILE A 43 2.61 -6.03 9.46
N THR A 44 2.38 -7.13 10.18
CA THR A 44 1.27 -8.06 9.91
C THR A 44 0.13 -7.95 10.91
N ASP A 45 0.41 -7.41 12.09
CA ASP A 45 -0.56 -7.23 13.17
C ASP A 45 -0.95 -5.74 13.23
N TYR A 46 -1.98 -5.37 12.47
CA TYR A 46 -2.51 -4.01 12.46
C TYR A 46 -4.04 -4.01 12.43
N ASN A 47 -4.62 -2.96 12.95
CA ASN A 47 -6.05 -2.75 12.96
C ASN A 47 -6.43 -1.65 11.97
N THR A 48 -7.61 -1.75 11.39
CA THR A 48 -8.13 -0.76 10.45
C THR A 48 -9.48 -0.24 10.88
N GLU A 49 -9.71 1.04 10.63
CA GLU A 49 -11.03 1.67 10.72
C GLU A 49 -11.30 2.43 9.42
N ARG A 50 -12.55 2.41 8.97
CA ARG A 50 -12.92 2.98 7.66
C ARG A 50 -14.24 3.71 7.74
N VAL A 51 -14.27 4.90 7.16
CA VAL A 51 -15.48 5.66 6.88
C VAL A 51 -15.59 5.88 5.38
N VAL A 52 -16.77 5.67 4.82
CA VAL A 52 -17.08 5.92 3.40
C VAL A 52 -18.29 6.83 3.35
N VAL A 53 -18.18 7.93 2.64
CA VAL A 53 -19.29 8.83 2.37
C VAL A 53 -19.55 8.90 0.87
N GLU A 54 -20.82 9.05 0.52
CA GLU A 54 -21.22 9.34 -0.85
C GLU A 54 -20.77 10.76 -1.19
N ASP A 55 -20.46 11.00 -2.44
CA ASP A 55 -19.99 12.27 -2.96
C ASP A 55 -18.55 12.64 -2.56
N GLU A 56 -18.08 13.71 -3.19
CA GLU A 56 -16.80 14.34 -2.91
C GLU A 56 -16.91 15.21 -1.66
N GLN A 57 -16.41 14.68 -0.53
CA GLN A 57 -16.46 15.40 0.74
C GLN A 57 -15.10 15.34 1.44
N ARG A 58 -14.65 16.48 1.95
CA ARG A 58 -13.50 16.51 2.85
C ARG A 58 -13.92 15.94 4.21
N LEU A 59 -13.22 14.91 4.66
CA LEU A 59 -13.46 14.21 5.93
C LEU A 59 -12.43 14.56 6.99
N VAL A 60 -11.27 15.09 6.58
CA VAL A 60 -10.19 15.53 7.47
C VAL A 60 -9.67 16.87 6.98
N ASP A 61 -9.55 17.82 7.90
CA ASP A 61 -8.78 19.05 7.70
C ASP A 61 -7.35 18.79 8.16
N TRP A 62 -6.43 18.85 7.21
CA TRP A 62 -5.02 18.67 7.45
C TRP A 62 -4.35 19.99 7.83
N PRO A 63 -3.30 19.99 8.66
CA PRO A 63 -2.61 21.23 9.03
C PRO A 63 -2.04 22.01 7.83
N ASP A 64 -1.66 21.30 6.78
CA ASP A 64 -1.20 21.87 5.52
C ASP A 64 -2.41 22.12 4.61
N GLU A 65 -2.86 23.35 4.50
CA GLU A 65 -4.13 23.78 3.90
C GLU A 65 -4.33 23.43 2.41
N ASP A 66 -3.27 23.06 1.67
CA ASP A 66 -3.35 22.78 0.22
C ASP A 66 -3.79 21.36 -0.13
N ARG A 67 -4.24 20.57 0.84
CA ARG A 67 -4.68 19.20 0.57
C ARG A 67 -6.19 19.15 0.33
N ASP A 68 -6.56 18.92 -0.91
CA ASP A 68 -7.93 18.63 -1.35
C ASP A 68 -8.51 17.36 -0.68
N VAL A 69 -9.50 16.73 -1.32
CA VAL A 69 -10.07 15.44 -0.93
C VAL A 69 -9.07 14.26 -0.96
N ARG A 70 -7.83 14.51 -1.33
CA ARG A 70 -6.71 13.55 -1.23
C ARG A 70 -5.75 13.99 -0.16
N GLY A 71 -5.58 13.16 0.85
CA GLY A 71 -4.65 13.42 1.93
C GLY A 71 -4.09 12.12 2.52
N GLN A 72 -2.92 12.23 3.12
CA GLN A 72 -2.31 11.14 3.88
C GLN A 72 -1.40 11.70 4.96
N SER A 73 -1.34 11.02 6.10
CA SER A 73 -0.44 11.38 7.18
C SER A 73 0.00 10.16 7.96
N LEU A 74 1.19 10.23 8.52
CA LEU A 74 1.67 9.36 9.58
C LEU A 74 1.47 10.11 10.89
N LEU A 75 0.62 9.59 11.77
CA LEU A 75 0.41 10.09 13.11
C LEU A 75 1.29 9.25 14.05
N ALA A 76 2.37 9.81 14.51
CA ALA A 76 3.34 9.15 15.39
C ALA A 76 3.15 9.53 16.86
N THR A 77 2.41 10.62 17.13
CA THR A 77 2.21 11.19 18.46
C THR A 77 0.76 11.61 18.67
N ALA A 78 0.38 11.82 19.93
CA ALA A 78 -0.91 12.41 20.26
C ALA A 78 -1.05 13.85 19.74
N GLU A 79 0.06 14.60 19.66
CA GLU A 79 0.10 15.97 19.11
C GLU A 79 -0.25 15.97 17.62
N ASP A 80 0.23 14.96 16.85
CA ASP A 80 -0.16 14.80 15.44
C ASP A 80 -1.67 14.60 15.29
N ARG A 81 -2.28 13.85 16.23
CA ARG A 81 -3.73 13.65 16.28
C ARG A 81 -4.49 14.95 16.63
N GLU A 82 -3.99 15.73 17.57
CA GLU A 82 -4.60 17.01 17.96
C GLU A 82 -4.57 18.05 16.83
N GLY A 83 -3.61 17.95 15.92
CA GLY A 83 -3.50 18.81 14.74
C GLY A 83 -4.56 18.56 13.67
N LEU A 84 -5.37 17.50 13.78
CA LEU A 84 -6.40 17.13 12.79
C LEU A 84 -7.79 17.59 13.27
N ALA A 85 -8.56 18.15 12.34
CA ALA A 85 -9.98 18.40 12.54
C ALA A 85 -10.83 17.53 11.61
N PHE A 86 -12.00 17.15 12.10
CA PHE A 86 -12.96 16.30 11.40
C PHE A 86 -14.28 17.08 11.24
N PRO A 87 -14.54 17.62 10.05
CA PRO A 87 -15.64 18.56 9.84
C PRO A 87 -17.03 17.92 9.78
N THR A 88 -17.14 16.58 9.88
CA THR A 88 -18.41 15.86 9.76
C THR A 88 -18.56 14.75 10.79
N ASP A 89 -19.76 14.57 11.32
CA ASP A 89 -20.08 13.50 12.29
C ASP A 89 -19.88 12.08 11.67
N ALA A 90 -19.85 11.95 10.35
CA ALA A 90 -19.58 10.69 9.69
C ALA A 90 -18.20 10.10 10.05
N THR A 91 -17.27 10.94 10.50
CA THR A 91 -15.91 10.54 10.88
C THR A 91 -15.77 10.03 12.31
N THR A 92 -16.84 10.08 13.12
CA THR A 92 -16.84 9.64 14.54
C THR A 92 -16.19 8.26 14.78
N PRO A 93 -16.38 7.22 13.91
CA PRO A 93 -15.70 5.95 14.11
C PRO A 93 -14.18 6.07 14.03
N VAL A 94 -13.66 6.81 13.05
CA VAL A 94 -12.21 7.03 12.88
C VAL A 94 -11.66 7.90 14.01
N GLU A 95 -12.39 8.92 14.44
CA GLU A 95 -12.00 9.76 15.60
C GLU A 95 -11.86 8.91 16.86
N SER A 96 -12.88 8.08 17.16
CA SER A 96 -12.85 7.17 18.31
C SER A 96 -11.69 6.17 18.22
N PHE A 97 -11.39 5.69 17.01
CA PHE A 97 -10.26 4.80 16.78
C PHE A 97 -8.91 5.50 17.04
N LEU A 98 -8.78 6.75 16.63
CA LEU A 98 -7.59 7.57 16.89
C LEU A 98 -7.44 7.87 18.39
N ASP A 99 -8.52 8.26 19.05
CA ASP A 99 -8.52 8.59 20.49
C ASP A 99 -8.21 7.37 21.38
N ALA A 100 -8.56 6.15 20.91
CA ALA A 100 -8.22 4.90 21.57
C ALA A 100 -6.79 4.40 21.24
N THR A 101 -5.99 5.16 20.48
CA THR A 101 -4.64 4.74 20.09
C THR A 101 -3.62 5.14 21.16
N ALA A 102 -2.83 4.16 21.61
CA ALA A 102 -1.68 4.38 22.50
C ALA A 102 -0.45 4.77 21.66
N PHE A 103 -0.28 6.07 21.40
CA PHE A 103 0.79 6.59 20.56
C PHE A 103 2.21 6.42 21.10
N ASP A 104 2.36 5.98 22.35
CA ASP A 104 3.65 5.58 22.92
C ASP A 104 4.17 4.24 22.38
N ALA A 105 3.27 3.39 21.85
CA ALA A 105 3.59 2.06 21.32
C ALA A 105 3.03 1.81 19.91
N SER A 106 2.27 2.75 19.36
CA SER A 106 1.59 2.59 18.07
C SER A 106 1.66 3.87 17.25
N ALA A 107 1.56 3.72 15.93
CA ALA A 107 1.36 4.82 15.00
C ALA A 107 0.11 4.59 14.17
N VAL A 108 -0.43 5.63 13.58
CA VAL A 108 -1.56 5.51 12.65
C VAL A 108 -1.20 6.08 11.29
N LEU A 109 -1.45 5.30 10.26
CA LEU A 109 -1.51 5.80 8.89
C LEU A 109 -2.95 6.23 8.60
N LEU A 110 -3.12 7.47 8.19
CA LEU A 110 -4.42 8.03 7.85
C LEU A 110 -4.42 8.41 6.38
N PHE A 111 -5.43 7.92 5.65
CA PHE A 111 -5.59 8.15 4.22
C PHE A 111 -6.98 8.65 3.90
N GLN A 112 -7.07 9.72 3.13
CA GLN A 112 -8.32 10.16 2.50
C GLN A 112 -8.17 10.07 1.00
N ARG A 113 -9.11 9.40 0.33
CA ARG A 113 -9.12 9.23 -1.13
C ARG A 113 -10.54 9.29 -1.67
N GLN A 114 -10.69 10.00 -2.78
CA GLN A 114 -11.87 9.91 -3.63
C GLN A 114 -11.67 8.80 -4.66
N HIS A 115 -12.70 8.05 -4.92
CA HIS A 115 -12.73 6.98 -5.92
C HIS A 115 -14.16 6.72 -6.39
N GLY A 116 -14.31 6.10 -7.58
CA GLY A 116 -15.64 5.74 -8.10
C GLY A 116 -16.41 4.82 -7.14
N ALA A 117 -17.73 4.99 -7.05
CA ALA A 117 -18.59 4.29 -6.09
C ALA A 117 -18.59 2.76 -6.25
N CYS A 118 -18.23 2.24 -7.44
CA CYS A 118 -18.12 0.80 -7.69
C CYS A 118 -16.78 0.18 -7.28
N TYR A 119 -15.92 0.96 -6.63
CA TYR A 119 -14.65 0.49 -6.10
C TYR A 119 -14.63 0.56 -4.58
N ARG A 120 -13.75 -0.25 -3.98
CA ARG A 120 -13.39 -0.21 -2.57
C ARG A 120 -11.91 0.13 -2.47
N LEU A 121 -11.59 1.14 -1.68
CA LEU A 121 -10.19 1.43 -1.33
C LEU A 121 -9.76 0.48 -0.22
N ASP A 122 -8.58 -0.08 -0.35
CA ASP A 122 -7.96 -0.90 0.68
C ASP A 122 -6.48 -0.51 0.87
N ALA A 123 -5.93 -0.83 2.04
CA ALA A 123 -4.51 -0.67 2.31
C ALA A 123 -3.94 -2.01 2.79
N TYR A 124 -2.76 -2.34 2.29
CA TYR A 124 -2.11 -3.60 2.59
C TYR A 124 -0.59 -3.46 2.64
N ARG A 125 0.07 -4.48 3.18
CA ARG A 125 1.54 -4.57 3.32
C ARG A 125 2.17 -3.33 3.95
N PRO A 126 1.68 -2.84 5.09
CA PRO A 126 2.45 -1.86 5.81
C PRO A 126 3.80 -2.46 6.21
N ALA A 127 4.85 -1.65 6.08
CA ALA A 127 6.20 -2.07 6.44
C ALA A 127 6.95 -0.91 7.10
N ALA A 128 7.82 -1.25 8.05
CA ALA A 128 8.67 -0.31 8.74
C ALA A 128 10.12 -0.42 8.27
N LYS A 129 10.72 0.73 7.95
CA LYS A 129 12.15 0.95 7.80
C LYS A 129 12.66 1.82 8.95
N PRO A 130 13.96 2.01 9.10
CA PRO A 130 14.49 2.83 10.20
C PRO A 130 13.89 4.22 10.29
N ASP A 131 13.67 4.89 9.17
CA ASP A 131 13.23 6.29 9.04
C ASP A 131 11.89 6.45 8.30
N GLU A 132 11.28 5.36 7.85
CA GLU A 132 10.11 5.37 6.97
C GLU A 132 9.07 4.34 7.40
N ILE A 133 7.80 4.68 7.26
CA ILE A 133 6.70 3.72 7.16
C ILE A 133 6.22 3.70 5.72
N SER A 134 6.01 2.52 5.17
CA SER A 134 5.44 2.35 3.84
C SER A 134 4.13 1.58 3.89
N ALA A 135 3.23 1.88 2.95
CA ALA A 135 2.00 1.13 2.74
C ALA A 135 1.62 1.12 1.26
N HIS A 136 0.84 0.13 0.86
CA HIS A 136 0.25 0.07 -0.46
C HIS A 136 -1.26 0.32 -0.35
N LEU A 137 -1.76 1.30 -1.11
CA LEU A 137 -3.17 1.49 -1.35
C LEU A 137 -3.56 0.84 -2.66
N CYS A 138 -4.71 0.20 -2.69
CA CYS A 138 -5.26 -0.33 -3.92
C CYS A 138 -6.77 -0.15 -3.97
N THR A 139 -7.32 -0.15 -5.18
CA THR A 139 -8.75 -0.16 -5.41
C THR A 139 -9.17 -1.53 -5.93
N GLU A 140 -10.23 -2.08 -5.38
CA GLU A 140 -10.85 -3.33 -5.79
C GLU A 140 -12.27 -3.07 -6.25
N THR A 141 -12.69 -3.72 -7.33
CA THR A 141 -14.10 -3.67 -7.74
C THR A 141 -14.96 -4.33 -6.66
N ARG A 142 -16.05 -3.66 -6.30
CA ARG A 142 -17.02 -4.20 -5.33
C ARG A 142 -17.67 -5.47 -5.89
N PRO A 143 -18.09 -6.39 -5.01
CA PRO A 143 -18.86 -7.57 -5.42
C PRO A 143 -20.07 -7.20 -6.29
N ALA A 144 -20.40 -8.05 -7.26
CA ALA A 144 -21.46 -7.78 -8.22
C ALA A 144 -22.88 -7.74 -7.61
N ASP A 145 -23.05 -8.27 -6.40
CA ASP A 145 -24.27 -8.22 -5.62
C ASP A 145 -24.42 -6.94 -4.77
N GLU A 146 -23.36 -6.14 -4.67
CA GLU A 146 -23.40 -4.83 -4.03
C GLU A 146 -23.76 -3.74 -5.07
N PRO A 147 -24.95 -3.12 -5.00
CA PRO A 147 -25.33 -2.10 -5.97
C PRO A 147 -24.40 -0.87 -5.87
N CYS A 148 -24.02 -0.35 -7.01
CA CYS A 148 -23.24 0.89 -7.12
C CYS A 148 -23.61 1.65 -8.40
N SER A 149 -23.37 2.96 -8.44
CA SER A 149 -23.50 3.78 -9.65
C SER A 149 -22.11 4.05 -10.23
N ALA A 150 -21.95 3.74 -11.52
CA ALA A 150 -20.69 3.96 -12.21
C ALA A 150 -20.33 5.46 -12.37
N ASP A 151 -21.34 6.30 -12.33
CA ASP A 151 -21.20 7.77 -12.48
C ASP A 151 -21.09 8.50 -11.13
N ALA A 152 -21.11 7.77 -10.02
CA ALA A 152 -20.99 8.33 -8.68
C ALA A 152 -19.58 8.14 -8.13
N ASP A 153 -19.16 9.10 -7.33
CA ASP A 153 -17.92 9.05 -6.56
C ASP A 153 -18.20 8.88 -5.07
N ARG A 154 -17.19 8.42 -4.36
CA ARG A 154 -17.16 8.28 -2.90
C ARG A 154 -15.85 8.80 -2.36
N THR A 155 -15.91 9.32 -1.15
CA THR A 155 -14.70 9.60 -0.37
C THR A 155 -14.56 8.56 0.74
N THR A 156 -13.40 7.94 0.80
CA THR A 156 -13.01 7.01 1.87
C THR A 156 -11.96 7.66 2.76
N LEU A 157 -12.21 7.63 4.06
CA LEU A 157 -11.22 7.85 5.11
C LEU A 157 -10.84 6.50 5.71
N LEU A 158 -9.56 6.14 5.63
CA LEU A 158 -9.02 4.87 6.09
C LEU A 158 -7.90 5.12 7.09
N ALA A 159 -8.02 4.55 8.28
CA ALA A 159 -7.01 4.58 9.33
C ALA A 159 -6.44 3.17 9.55
N LEU A 160 -5.11 3.05 9.63
CA LEU A 160 -4.39 1.83 9.99
C LEU A 160 -3.58 2.08 11.24
N ARG A 161 -3.90 1.41 12.34
CA ARG A 161 -3.09 1.43 13.56
C ARG A 161 -2.05 0.33 13.49
N LEU A 162 -0.80 0.74 13.51
CA LEU A 162 0.38 -0.12 13.42
C LEU A 162 1.01 -0.25 14.80
N PRO A 163 1.34 -1.46 15.30
CA PRO A 163 1.99 -1.67 16.59
C PRO A 163 3.50 -1.37 16.47
N VAL A 164 3.83 -0.15 16.10
CA VAL A 164 5.22 0.31 15.94
C VAL A 164 5.36 1.72 16.50
N ASP A 165 6.45 1.97 17.20
CA ASP A 165 6.88 3.33 17.53
C ASP A 165 7.40 4.01 16.27
N ALA A 166 6.77 5.12 15.89
CA ALA A 166 7.11 5.86 14.68
C ALA A 166 7.61 7.28 14.96
N ARG A 167 7.92 7.64 16.20
CA ARG A 167 8.36 9.00 16.58
C ARG A 167 9.65 9.44 15.88
N ASP A 168 10.52 8.50 15.57
CA ASP A 168 11.76 8.76 14.83
C ASP A 168 11.61 8.56 13.31
N ARG A 169 10.39 8.25 12.82
CA ARG A 169 10.08 8.02 11.41
C ARG A 169 9.28 9.17 10.85
N ASN A 170 9.93 9.99 10.07
CA ASN A 170 9.33 11.21 9.51
C ASN A 170 8.93 11.06 8.02
N HIS A 171 9.12 9.87 7.44
CA HIS A 171 8.75 9.60 6.08
C HIS A 171 7.61 8.59 5.97
N LEU A 172 6.61 8.95 5.18
CA LEU A 172 5.53 8.07 4.74
C LEU A 172 5.65 7.85 3.24
N SER A 173 5.86 6.60 2.84
CA SER A 173 5.90 6.19 1.44
C SER A 173 4.63 5.41 1.10
N VAL A 174 3.87 5.89 0.13
CA VAL A 174 2.62 5.25 -0.30
C VAL A 174 2.70 4.91 -1.77
N THR A 175 2.47 3.64 -2.08
CA THR A 175 2.33 3.16 -3.46
C THR A 175 0.84 2.93 -3.72
N GLU A 176 0.33 3.46 -4.82
CA GLU A 176 -1.05 3.25 -5.23
C GLU A 176 -1.11 2.33 -6.45
N SER A 177 -2.06 1.38 -6.45
CA SER A 177 -2.34 0.50 -7.59
C SER A 177 -3.83 0.39 -7.84
N SER A 178 -4.21 0.15 -9.09
CA SER A 178 -5.60 -0.12 -9.48
C SER A 178 -6.02 -1.58 -9.26
N ASP A 179 -5.14 -2.39 -8.69
CA ASP A 179 -5.36 -3.81 -8.48
C ASP A 179 -4.85 -4.22 -7.09
N CYS A 180 -5.68 -4.95 -6.38
CA CYS A 180 -5.37 -5.52 -5.08
C CYS A 180 -4.94 -6.99 -5.18
N SER A 181 -4.73 -7.53 -6.39
CA SER A 181 -4.43 -8.95 -6.62
C SER A 181 -3.08 -9.39 -6.05
N ASP A 182 -2.15 -8.47 -5.88
CA ASP A 182 -0.83 -8.73 -5.26
C ASP A 182 -0.89 -8.95 -3.75
N ARG A 183 -2.06 -9.26 -3.21
CA ARG A 183 -2.28 -9.56 -1.78
C ARG A 183 -1.66 -10.89 -1.37
N PHE A 184 -0.36 -10.99 -1.36
CA PHE A 184 0.32 -12.08 -0.68
C PHE A 184 0.60 -11.71 0.78
N GLY A 185 -0.42 -11.83 1.62
CA GLY A 185 -0.33 -11.65 3.06
C GLY A 185 -1.66 -12.01 3.73
N PRO A 186 -1.65 -12.46 4.99
CA PRO A 186 -2.87 -12.76 5.70
C PRO A 186 -3.74 -11.49 5.75
N ARG A 187 -4.99 -11.62 5.34
CA ARG A 187 -6.01 -10.61 5.59
C ARG A 187 -6.10 -10.47 7.10
N SER A 188 -5.87 -9.27 7.63
CA SER A 188 -6.34 -8.99 8.98
C SER A 188 -7.85 -9.23 8.95
N ALA A 189 -8.33 -10.10 9.83
CA ALA A 189 -9.76 -10.30 10.04
C ALA A 189 -10.32 -9.01 10.68
N GLY A 190 -10.52 -8.00 9.87
CA GLY A 190 -11.34 -6.85 10.20
C GLY A 190 -12.75 -7.38 10.35
N GLY A 191 -13.28 -7.35 11.57
CA GLY A 191 -14.59 -7.88 11.88
C GLY A 191 -15.65 -7.26 10.99
N GLU A 192 -16.35 -8.12 10.28
CA GLU A 192 -17.67 -7.81 9.78
C GLU A 192 -18.55 -7.71 11.02
N GLY A 193 -18.78 -6.47 11.48
CA GLY A 193 -19.83 -6.17 12.44
C GLY A 193 -21.15 -6.22 11.69
N GLU A 194 -21.94 -7.28 11.95
CA GLU A 194 -23.37 -7.27 11.72
C GLU A 194 -24.05 -6.25 12.64
#